data_935447b58c466fa91f270e73384d792e
#
_entry.id   935447b58c466fa91f270e73384d792e
#
_cell.length_a   1.000
_cell.length_b   1.000
_cell.length_c   1.000
_cell.angle_alpha   90.00
_cell.angle_beta   90.00
_cell.angle_gamma   90.00
#
_symmetry.space_group_name_H-M   'P 1'
#
loop_
_entity.id
_entity.type
_entity.pdbx_description
1 polymer ?
#
loop_
_entity_poly.entity_id
_entity_poly.type
_entity_poly.pdbx_seq_one_letter_code
_entity_poly.pdbx_strand_id
1 'polypeptide(L)'
;MNAIILAAGKGSRMRKDGYSTPKPLLPILGVPNLERTVWMLHEFGIEDITVLCNSEFLEQYRFLQERYRCHILHNPIYRNTLYSMNQAIDLFHDTFVIEGDLVLARNIFSRQDNSFYYVMRYPQCGEDAWHPILEGEQITSFQIGYSNEPCLLGVSFWAQKDCPLVKSVLRESFTEENFKNDSIFWDDCITSVLRQIPIRVREVSSSDACEMNTGIEYKFAQEMCSKYFQNCLPFILDYGREQAIRSHRLNFVEDIDSCTQWQEHLLDYLGDKSQEGNLSRNPTVFTCGEFPFMAKDTQTGDYVAYFDVAEASH
;
A
#
# COMPACT_ATOMS: atom_id res chain seq x y z
N MET A 1 0.15 17.29 3.75
CA MET A 1 -0.50 15.97 3.47
C MET A 1 0.42 14.90 3.99
N ASN A 2 -0.11 13.90 4.67
CA ASN A 2 0.64 12.79 5.22
C ASN A 2 -0.09 11.46 4.99
N ALA A 3 0.56 10.35 5.35
CA ALA A 3 -0.05 9.03 5.33
C ALA A 3 0.18 8.30 6.66
N ILE A 4 -0.84 7.58 7.11
CA ILE A 4 -0.81 6.69 8.26
C ILE A 4 -1.09 5.28 7.76
N ILE A 5 -0.16 4.35 7.99
CA ILE A 5 -0.29 2.96 7.57
C ILE A 5 -0.50 2.07 8.79
N LEU A 6 -1.65 1.38 8.84
CA LEU A 6 -2.04 0.51 9.94
C LEU A 6 -1.49 -0.91 9.72
N ALA A 7 -0.32 -1.20 10.26
CA ALA A 7 0.42 -2.45 10.04
C ALA A 7 0.57 -3.31 11.33
N ALA A 8 -0.25 -3.04 12.36
CA ALA A 8 -0.12 -3.69 13.67
C ALA A 8 -0.95 -4.98 13.83
N GLY A 9 -1.56 -5.49 12.76
CA GLY A 9 -2.40 -6.68 12.79
C GLY A 9 -1.63 -7.97 13.14
N LYS A 10 -2.30 -8.94 13.76
CA LYS A 10 -1.73 -10.26 14.12
C LYS A 10 -1.34 -11.11 12.91
N GLY A 11 -2.00 -10.94 11.77
CA GLY A 11 -1.83 -11.83 10.62
C GLY A 11 -2.20 -13.29 10.91
N SER A 12 -3.21 -13.53 11.76
CA SER A 12 -3.51 -14.88 12.27
C SER A 12 -3.86 -15.89 11.18
N ARG A 13 -4.55 -15.47 10.12
CA ARG A 13 -4.90 -16.31 8.96
C ARG A 13 -3.65 -16.70 8.19
N MET A 14 -2.76 -15.74 7.89
CA MET A 14 -1.48 -15.98 7.21
C MET A 14 -0.56 -16.90 8.02
N ARG A 15 -0.50 -16.74 9.35
CA ARG A 15 0.27 -17.63 10.23
C ARG A 15 -0.25 -19.08 10.19
N LYS A 16 -1.57 -19.28 10.11
CA LYS A 16 -2.16 -20.62 9.92
C LYS A 16 -1.76 -21.24 8.59
N ASP A 17 -1.56 -20.43 7.56
CA ASP A 17 -1.10 -20.85 6.24
C ASP A 17 0.44 -21.02 6.17
N GLY A 18 1.15 -20.90 7.31
CA GLY A 18 2.60 -21.15 7.43
C GLY A 18 3.50 -19.93 7.23
N TYR A 19 2.96 -18.74 7.07
CA TYR A 19 3.75 -17.51 6.92
C TYR A 19 4.12 -16.92 8.29
N SER A 20 5.43 -16.80 8.57
CA SER A 20 5.95 -16.19 9.82
C SER A 20 6.24 -14.69 9.70
N THR A 21 6.49 -14.23 8.49
CA THR A 21 6.71 -12.80 8.20
C THR A 21 5.42 -12.01 8.43
N PRO A 22 5.48 -10.82 9.04
CA PRO A 22 4.33 -9.93 9.14
C PRO A 22 3.69 -9.69 7.78
N LYS A 23 2.36 -9.80 7.69
CA LYS A 23 1.61 -9.67 6.44
C LYS A 23 2.02 -8.45 5.60
N PRO A 24 2.19 -7.23 6.16
CA PRO A 24 2.63 -6.06 5.39
C PRO A 24 4.03 -6.18 4.79
N LEU A 25 4.87 -7.06 5.33
CA LEU A 25 6.25 -7.26 4.88
C LEU A 25 6.44 -8.47 3.97
N LEU A 26 5.37 -9.21 3.66
CA LEU A 26 5.44 -10.29 2.67
C LEU A 26 5.85 -9.71 1.30
N PRO A 27 6.82 -10.34 0.62
CA PRO A 27 7.33 -9.78 -0.63
C PRO A 27 6.34 -9.96 -1.78
N ILE A 28 6.10 -8.91 -2.54
CA ILE A 28 5.40 -8.93 -3.82
C ILE A 28 6.44 -8.61 -4.90
N LEU A 29 6.63 -9.53 -5.84
CA LEU A 29 7.69 -9.45 -6.85
C LEU A 29 9.08 -9.17 -6.23
N GLY A 30 9.38 -9.87 -5.11
CA GLY A 30 10.66 -9.75 -4.42
C GLY A 30 10.83 -8.55 -3.49
N VAL A 31 9.83 -7.66 -3.38
CA VAL A 31 9.91 -6.44 -2.56
C VAL A 31 8.84 -6.47 -1.46
N PRO A 32 9.16 -6.13 -0.20
CA PRO A 32 8.17 -6.03 0.86
C PRO A 32 6.96 -5.19 0.44
N ASN A 33 5.74 -5.73 0.63
CA ASN A 33 4.53 -5.04 0.14
C ASN A 33 4.41 -3.61 0.69
N LEU A 34 4.70 -3.41 1.96
CA LEU A 34 4.64 -2.09 2.59
C LEU A 34 5.67 -1.11 1.99
N GLU A 35 6.86 -1.59 1.65
CA GLU A 35 7.88 -0.79 0.96
C GLU A 35 7.36 -0.27 -0.38
N ARG A 36 6.67 -1.12 -1.15
CA ARG A 36 6.02 -0.72 -2.41
C ARG A 36 4.97 0.37 -2.20
N THR A 37 4.17 0.25 -1.13
CA THR A 37 3.18 1.29 -0.77
C THR A 37 3.86 2.62 -0.43
N VAL A 38 4.96 2.57 0.34
CA VAL A 38 5.77 3.76 0.66
C VAL A 38 6.29 4.44 -0.61
N TRP A 39 6.79 3.67 -1.58
CA TRP A 39 7.25 4.26 -2.85
C TRP A 39 6.15 4.97 -3.62
N MET A 40 4.97 4.34 -3.72
CA MET A 40 3.82 4.94 -4.40
C MET A 40 3.37 6.23 -3.71
N LEU A 41 3.49 6.30 -2.38
CA LEU A 41 3.23 7.52 -1.62
C LEU A 41 4.27 8.62 -1.93
N HIS A 42 5.56 8.28 -1.94
CA HIS A 42 6.64 9.21 -2.32
C HIS A 42 6.46 9.71 -3.76
N GLU A 43 6.16 8.82 -4.70
CA GLU A 43 5.86 9.19 -6.09
C GLU A 43 4.68 10.17 -6.17
N PHE A 44 3.68 9.97 -5.34
CA PHE A 44 2.53 10.88 -5.24
C PHE A 44 2.89 12.22 -4.56
N GLY A 45 4.07 12.33 -3.95
CA GLY A 45 4.58 13.53 -3.26
C GLY A 45 4.22 13.58 -1.77
N ILE A 46 4.01 12.43 -1.12
CA ILE A 46 3.82 12.32 0.33
C ILE A 46 5.12 11.82 0.95
N GLU A 47 5.81 12.72 1.67
CA GLU A 47 7.05 12.43 2.38
C GLU A 47 6.84 12.12 3.87
N ASP A 48 5.76 12.64 4.47
CA ASP A 48 5.42 12.42 5.87
C ASP A 48 4.57 11.15 6.01
N ILE A 49 5.24 10.03 6.25
CA ILE A 49 4.62 8.70 6.35
C ILE A 49 4.86 8.14 7.74
N THR A 50 3.78 7.77 8.42
CA THR A 50 3.80 7.09 9.72
C THR A 50 3.28 5.66 9.57
N VAL A 51 4.08 4.69 10.01
CA VAL A 51 3.71 3.28 10.03
C VAL A 51 3.47 2.84 11.47
N LEU A 52 2.29 2.30 11.75
CA LEU A 52 1.97 1.70 13.04
C LEU A 52 2.15 0.18 12.96
N CYS A 53 3.14 -0.35 13.62
CA CYS A 53 3.41 -1.79 13.69
C CYS A 53 3.14 -2.37 15.09
N ASN A 54 3.22 -3.69 15.22
CA ASN A 54 3.25 -4.34 16.52
C ASN A 54 4.68 -4.34 17.07
N SER A 55 4.85 -4.11 18.38
CA SER A 55 6.16 -4.12 19.04
C SER A 55 6.96 -5.41 18.84
N GLU A 56 6.26 -6.55 18.70
CA GLU A 56 6.86 -7.86 18.42
C GLU A 56 7.72 -7.83 17.14
N PHE A 57 7.34 -7.00 16.17
CA PHE A 57 7.98 -6.95 14.85
C PHE A 57 8.72 -5.64 14.57
N LEU A 58 8.85 -4.75 15.55
CA LEU A 58 9.42 -3.41 15.38
C LEU A 58 10.74 -3.42 14.60
N GLU A 59 11.65 -4.35 14.93
CA GLU A 59 12.94 -4.47 14.26
C GLU A 59 12.83 -4.74 12.76
N GLN A 60 11.80 -5.48 12.35
CA GLN A 60 11.58 -5.81 10.94
C GLN A 60 11.08 -4.60 10.13
N TYR A 61 10.57 -3.56 10.78
CA TYR A 61 10.10 -2.33 10.12
C TYR A 61 11.14 -1.20 10.12
N ARG A 62 12.27 -1.32 10.85
CA ARG A 62 13.27 -0.25 10.98
C ARG A 62 13.86 0.22 9.66
N PHE A 63 13.99 -0.65 8.69
CA PHE A 63 14.50 -0.28 7.37
C PHE A 63 13.67 0.82 6.69
N LEU A 64 12.36 0.90 6.98
CA LEU A 64 11.50 1.97 6.45
C LEU A 64 11.89 3.34 7.03
N GLN A 65 12.29 3.37 8.30
CA GLN A 65 12.81 4.59 8.92
C GLN A 65 14.17 4.98 8.35
N GLU A 66 15.06 4.01 8.19
CA GLU A 66 16.44 4.24 7.74
C GLU A 66 16.51 4.68 6.27
N ARG A 67 15.70 4.07 5.41
CA ARG A 67 15.72 4.29 3.97
C ARG A 67 14.79 5.38 3.49
N TYR A 68 13.59 5.42 4.06
CA TYR A 68 12.49 6.24 3.57
C TYR A 68 12.09 7.34 4.56
N ARG A 69 12.79 7.44 5.71
CA ARG A 69 12.50 8.40 6.78
C ARG A 69 11.06 8.29 7.32
N CYS A 70 10.43 7.14 7.18
CA CYS A 70 9.12 6.89 7.78
C CYS A 70 9.19 7.00 9.30
N HIS A 71 8.16 7.55 9.91
CA HIS A 71 7.97 7.49 11.34
C HIS A 71 7.40 6.14 11.73
N ILE A 72 8.04 5.43 12.67
CA ILE A 72 7.55 4.14 13.14
C ILE A 72 6.97 4.32 14.54
N LEU A 73 5.64 4.15 14.64
CA LEU A 73 4.93 4.00 15.90
C LEU A 73 4.66 2.51 16.14
N HIS A 74 4.59 2.11 17.39
CA HIS A 74 4.35 0.70 17.70
C HIS A 74 3.34 0.52 18.85
N ASN A 75 2.48 -0.47 18.69
CA ASN A 75 1.58 -0.90 19.73
C ASN A 75 2.32 -1.84 20.69
N PRO A 76 2.46 -1.51 21.99
CA PRO A 76 3.15 -2.36 22.96
C PRO A 76 2.41 -3.66 23.24
N ILE A 77 1.12 -3.68 23.00
CA ILE A 77 0.23 -4.84 23.13
C ILE A 77 -0.66 -4.92 21.89
N TYR A 78 -1.04 -6.14 21.54
CA TYR A 78 -2.01 -6.32 20.48
C TYR A 78 -3.39 -5.83 20.89
N ARG A 79 -4.00 -5.02 20.05
CA ARG A 79 -5.34 -4.48 20.14
C ARG A 79 -5.94 -4.33 18.72
N ASN A 80 -7.19 -3.91 18.66
CA ASN A 80 -7.87 -3.61 17.39
C ASN A 80 -7.31 -2.36 16.66
N THR A 81 -7.85 -2.06 15.48
CA THR A 81 -7.43 -0.91 14.67
C THR A 81 -7.74 0.43 15.32
N LEU A 82 -8.78 0.51 16.15
CA LEU A 82 -9.11 1.70 16.92
C LEU A 82 -8.00 2.08 17.92
N TYR A 83 -7.36 1.09 18.55
CA TYR A 83 -6.22 1.32 19.42
C TYR A 83 -5.01 1.85 18.64
N SER A 84 -4.76 1.31 17.46
CA SER A 84 -3.71 1.82 16.57
C SER A 84 -4.00 3.27 16.18
N MET A 85 -5.24 3.58 15.85
CA MET A 85 -5.66 4.95 15.49
C MET A 85 -5.47 5.93 16.65
N ASN A 86 -5.70 5.50 17.91
CA ASN A 86 -5.44 6.35 19.09
C ASN A 86 -3.99 6.84 19.16
N GLN A 87 -3.02 6.03 18.70
CA GLN A 87 -1.60 6.42 18.68
C GLN A 87 -1.30 7.50 17.62
N ALA A 88 -2.11 7.58 16.56
CA ALA A 88 -1.85 8.42 15.40
C ALA A 88 -2.87 9.55 15.20
N ILE A 89 -3.88 9.66 16.06
CA ILE A 89 -5.00 10.59 15.85
C ILE A 89 -4.56 12.05 15.71
N ASP A 90 -3.49 12.46 16.40
CA ASP A 90 -2.99 13.83 16.35
C ASP A 90 -2.33 14.19 15.02
N LEU A 91 -1.96 13.18 14.23
CA LEU A 91 -1.33 13.34 12.92
C LEU A 91 -2.34 13.66 11.80
N PHE A 92 -3.65 13.58 12.05
CA PHE A 92 -4.67 13.85 11.02
C PHE A 92 -4.65 15.30 10.54
N HIS A 93 -4.26 15.49 9.27
CA HIS A 93 -4.30 16.78 8.54
C HIS A 93 -4.07 16.53 7.04
N ASP A 94 -5.08 16.53 6.21
CA ASP A 94 -4.98 16.03 4.82
C ASP A 94 -4.29 14.64 4.78
N THR A 95 -4.93 13.64 5.40
CA THR A 95 -4.29 12.38 5.75
C THR A 95 -4.86 11.20 4.98
N PHE A 96 -4.00 10.43 4.34
CA PHE A 96 -4.34 9.07 3.92
C PHE A 96 -4.23 8.10 5.10
N VAL A 97 -5.24 7.27 5.29
CA VAL A 97 -5.19 6.10 6.18
C VAL A 97 -5.23 4.86 5.32
N ILE A 98 -4.25 3.97 5.50
CA ILE A 98 -4.02 2.82 4.64
C ILE A 98 -3.87 1.57 5.50
N GLU A 99 -4.58 0.51 5.18
CA GLU A 99 -4.38 -0.79 5.83
C GLU A 99 -3.14 -1.48 5.28
N GLY A 100 -2.35 -2.07 6.18
CA GLY A 100 -1.03 -2.62 5.84
C GLY A 100 -1.07 -3.90 5.00
N ASP A 101 -2.24 -4.50 4.81
CA ASP A 101 -2.46 -5.70 3.98
C ASP A 101 -2.95 -5.38 2.56
N LEU A 102 -3.11 -4.12 2.25
CA LEU A 102 -3.40 -3.67 0.90
C LEU A 102 -2.21 -3.94 -0.01
N VAL A 103 -2.47 -4.54 -1.16
CA VAL A 103 -1.50 -4.75 -2.25
C VAL A 103 -1.92 -3.92 -3.44
N LEU A 104 -1.04 -3.05 -3.90
CA LEU A 104 -1.25 -2.19 -5.06
C LEU A 104 -0.44 -2.73 -6.26
N ALA A 105 -1.08 -2.97 -7.39
CA ALA A 105 -0.37 -3.24 -8.64
C ALA A 105 0.18 -1.96 -9.26
N ARG A 106 -0.55 -0.85 -9.13
CA ARG A 106 -0.13 0.48 -9.56
C ARG A 106 -0.46 1.55 -8.54
N ASN A 107 0.06 2.75 -8.73
CA ASN A 107 -0.26 3.90 -7.90
C ASN A 107 -1.71 4.34 -8.12
N ILE A 108 -2.52 4.29 -7.06
CA ILE A 108 -3.92 4.72 -7.08
C ILE A 108 -4.14 6.06 -6.39
N PHE A 109 -3.12 6.59 -5.69
CA PHE A 109 -3.26 7.81 -4.92
C PHE A 109 -3.57 9.01 -5.80
N SER A 110 -4.44 9.88 -5.31
CA SER A 110 -4.87 11.06 -6.04
C SER A 110 -5.35 12.16 -5.11
N ARG A 111 -5.19 13.42 -5.49
CA ARG A 111 -5.66 14.57 -4.74
C ARG A 111 -7.16 14.75 -4.90
N GLN A 112 -7.82 15.08 -3.80
CA GLN A 112 -9.23 15.41 -3.72
C GLN A 112 -9.44 16.53 -2.70
N ASP A 113 -10.49 17.34 -2.90
CA ASP A 113 -10.84 18.43 -1.98
C ASP A 113 -11.72 17.96 -0.81
N ASN A 114 -12.28 16.76 -0.90
CA ASN A 114 -13.17 16.17 0.08
C ASN A 114 -12.58 14.86 0.61
N SER A 115 -13.00 14.50 1.81
CA SER A 115 -12.75 13.18 2.36
C SER A 115 -13.42 12.10 1.52
N PHE A 116 -12.77 10.95 1.35
CA PHE A 116 -13.30 9.83 0.57
C PHE A 116 -12.71 8.49 1.00
N TYR A 117 -13.44 7.43 0.68
CA TYR A 117 -12.96 6.06 0.75
C TYR A 117 -12.68 5.51 -0.65
N TYR A 118 -11.61 4.76 -0.79
CA TYR A 118 -11.44 3.90 -1.95
C TYR A 118 -12.33 2.67 -1.80
N VAL A 119 -12.97 2.31 -2.90
CA VAL A 119 -13.83 1.13 -2.98
C VAL A 119 -13.45 0.30 -4.18
N MET A 120 -13.70 -0.99 -4.11
CA MET A 120 -13.44 -1.91 -5.18
C MET A 120 -14.57 -2.94 -5.31
N ARG A 121 -14.86 -3.33 -6.53
CA ARG A 121 -15.79 -4.40 -6.81
C ARG A 121 -15.04 -5.73 -6.88
N TYR A 122 -15.15 -6.52 -5.84
CA TYR A 122 -14.61 -7.88 -5.82
C TYR A 122 -15.55 -8.85 -6.51
N PRO A 123 -15.03 -9.91 -7.16
CA PRO A 123 -15.84 -10.98 -7.71
C PRO A 123 -16.66 -11.73 -6.64
N GLN A 124 -16.14 -11.79 -5.43
CA GLN A 124 -16.78 -12.35 -4.23
C GLN A 124 -16.31 -11.56 -3.01
N CYS A 125 -17.19 -10.75 -2.45
CA CYS A 125 -16.95 -10.09 -1.15
C CYS A 125 -17.17 -11.08 -0.01
N GLY A 126 -16.43 -10.92 1.10
CA GLY A 126 -16.59 -11.73 2.32
C GLY A 126 -17.82 -11.32 3.15
N GLU A 127 -18.12 -12.13 4.18
CA GLU A 127 -19.19 -11.84 5.15
C GLU A 127 -18.98 -10.54 5.93
N ASP A 128 -17.74 -10.10 6.06
CA ASP A 128 -17.28 -8.92 6.78
C ASP A 128 -16.99 -7.72 5.87
N ALA A 129 -17.33 -7.79 4.57
CA ALA A 129 -17.11 -6.69 3.64
C ALA A 129 -18.06 -5.50 3.92
N TRP A 130 -17.51 -4.29 3.86
CA TRP A 130 -18.24 -3.05 4.10
C TRP A 130 -18.57 -2.36 2.79
N HIS A 131 -19.86 -2.21 2.50
CA HIS A 131 -20.39 -1.59 1.29
C HIS A 131 -20.95 -0.21 1.62
N PRO A 132 -20.40 0.89 1.08
CA PRO A 132 -20.94 2.22 1.32
C PRO A 132 -22.31 2.39 0.65
N ILE A 133 -23.27 2.90 1.41
CA ILE A 133 -24.59 3.31 0.92
C ILE A 133 -24.54 4.79 0.63
N LEU A 134 -24.89 5.15 -0.61
CA LEU A 134 -24.77 6.52 -1.09
C LEU A 134 -26.13 7.21 -1.20
N GLU A 135 -26.19 8.47 -0.80
CA GLU A 135 -27.22 9.43 -1.21
C GLU A 135 -26.55 10.48 -2.11
N GLY A 136 -26.82 10.40 -3.42
CA GLY A 136 -26.04 11.14 -4.41
C GLY A 136 -24.59 10.64 -4.45
N GLU A 137 -23.62 11.53 -4.19
CA GLU A 137 -22.18 11.18 -4.12
C GLU A 137 -21.66 10.97 -2.68
N GLN A 138 -22.53 11.13 -1.67
CA GLN A 138 -22.12 11.09 -0.27
C GLN A 138 -22.43 9.73 0.36
N ILE A 139 -21.48 9.20 1.13
CA ILE A 139 -21.70 8.04 1.99
C ILE A 139 -22.60 8.45 3.16
N THR A 140 -23.67 7.72 3.39
CA THR A 140 -24.62 7.96 4.49
C THR A 140 -24.63 6.85 5.52
N SER A 141 -24.22 5.65 5.14
CA SER A 141 -24.11 4.47 6.01
C SER A 141 -23.27 3.39 5.32
N PHE A 142 -23.00 2.30 6.03
CA PHE A 142 -22.40 1.09 5.49
C PHE A 142 -23.35 -0.09 5.67
N GLN A 143 -23.39 -0.97 4.67
CA GLN A 143 -23.96 -2.30 4.75
C GLN A 143 -22.81 -3.29 4.92
N ILE A 144 -22.88 -4.19 5.89
CA ILE A 144 -21.88 -5.24 6.10
C ILE A 144 -22.43 -6.56 5.58
N GLY A 145 -21.61 -7.34 4.90
CA GLY A 145 -21.94 -8.68 4.43
C GLY A 145 -21.81 -8.86 2.92
N TYR A 146 -22.38 -9.95 2.41
CA TYR A 146 -22.33 -10.25 0.98
C TYR A 146 -23.13 -9.25 0.16
N SER A 147 -22.51 -8.69 -0.88
CA SER A 147 -23.14 -7.80 -1.85
C SER A 147 -22.37 -7.83 -3.18
N ASN A 148 -23.05 -7.44 -4.25
CA ASN A 148 -22.43 -7.18 -5.56
C ASN A 148 -21.97 -5.72 -5.72
N GLU A 149 -22.24 -4.88 -4.73
CA GLU A 149 -21.82 -3.49 -4.73
C GLU A 149 -20.33 -3.38 -4.35
N PRO A 150 -19.64 -2.31 -4.75
CA PRO A 150 -18.26 -2.07 -4.31
C PRO A 150 -18.13 -2.06 -2.79
N CYS A 151 -17.05 -2.63 -2.26
CA CYS A 151 -16.73 -2.58 -0.84
C CYS A 151 -15.49 -1.74 -0.56
N LEU A 152 -15.29 -1.35 0.69
CA LEU A 152 -14.10 -0.60 1.10
C LEU A 152 -12.83 -1.38 0.77
N LEU A 153 -11.80 -0.67 0.35
CA LEU A 153 -10.50 -1.23 -0.05
C LEU A 153 -9.42 -1.08 1.05
N GLY A 154 -9.77 -0.59 2.25
CA GLY A 154 -8.77 -0.34 3.29
C GLY A 154 -7.91 0.91 3.04
N VAL A 155 -8.39 1.84 2.23
CA VAL A 155 -7.77 3.17 2.03
C VAL A 155 -8.83 4.25 2.13
N SER A 156 -8.52 5.28 2.91
CA SER A 156 -9.32 6.50 3.00
C SER A 156 -8.43 7.74 2.98
N PHE A 157 -9.01 8.86 2.58
CA PHE A 157 -8.40 10.18 2.66
C PHE A 157 -9.28 11.12 3.47
N TRP A 158 -8.66 11.88 4.36
CA TRP A 158 -9.33 12.80 5.28
C TRP A 158 -8.86 14.21 5.05
N ALA A 159 -9.70 15.02 4.45
CA ALA A 159 -9.41 16.41 4.15
C ALA A 159 -9.22 17.21 5.45
N GLN A 160 -8.30 18.17 5.45
CA GLN A 160 -7.97 19.04 6.59
C GLN A 160 -9.21 19.62 7.28
N LYS A 161 -10.19 20.07 6.50
CA LYS A 161 -11.44 20.69 7.00
C LYS A 161 -12.30 19.72 7.82
N ASP A 162 -12.21 18.43 7.55
CA ASP A 162 -13.03 17.38 8.17
C ASP A 162 -12.33 16.76 9.40
N CYS A 163 -11.00 16.85 9.47
CA CYS A 163 -10.18 16.28 10.54
C CYS A 163 -10.60 16.68 11.97
N PRO A 164 -10.98 17.92 12.28
CA PRO A 164 -11.40 18.28 13.66
C PRO A 164 -12.59 17.45 14.15
N LEU A 165 -13.61 17.25 13.31
CA LEU A 165 -14.79 16.47 13.68
C LEU A 165 -14.44 14.98 13.81
N VAL A 166 -13.68 14.44 12.86
CA VAL A 166 -13.19 13.03 12.87
C VAL A 166 -12.39 12.76 14.14
N LYS A 167 -11.45 13.63 14.51
CA LYS A 167 -10.67 13.53 15.75
C LYS A 167 -11.55 13.53 16.99
N SER A 168 -12.57 14.39 17.03
CA SER A 168 -13.48 14.46 18.17
C SER A 168 -14.21 13.14 18.41
N VAL A 169 -14.82 12.61 17.36
CA VAL A 169 -15.59 11.37 17.42
C VAL A 169 -14.71 10.15 17.75
N LEU A 170 -13.52 10.07 17.13
CA LEU A 170 -12.59 8.99 17.46
C LEU A 170 -12.15 9.05 18.91
N ARG A 171 -11.82 10.24 19.45
CA ARG A 171 -11.41 10.41 20.86
C ARG A 171 -12.51 10.02 21.84
N GLU A 172 -13.78 10.26 21.53
CA GLU A 172 -14.90 9.81 22.34
C GLU A 172 -15.00 8.29 22.40
N SER A 173 -14.55 7.61 21.34
CA SER A 173 -14.53 6.15 21.22
C SER A 173 -13.30 5.50 21.86
N PHE A 174 -12.28 6.25 22.25
CA PHE A 174 -11.03 5.73 22.84
C PHE A 174 -11.21 5.32 24.29
N THR A 175 -11.76 4.12 24.50
CA THR A 175 -11.97 3.53 25.81
C THR A 175 -11.31 2.15 25.90
N GLU A 176 -10.92 1.75 27.11
CA GLU A 176 -10.35 0.41 27.33
C GLU A 176 -11.30 -0.72 26.93
N GLU A 177 -12.59 -0.51 27.03
CA GLU A 177 -13.61 -1.46 26.60
C GLU A 177 -13.58 -1.63 25.07
N ASN A 178 -13.64 -0.52 24.34
CA ASN A 178 -13.61 -0.53 22.88
C ASN A 178 -12.28 -1.07 22.34
N PHE A 179 -11.15 -0.74 22.97
CA PHE A 179 -9.84 -1.26 22.56
C PHE A 179 -9.67 -2.77 22.72
N LYS A 180 -10.42 -3.40 23.63
CA LYS A 180 -10.41 -4.85 23.87
C LYS A 180 -11.41 -5.62 23.01
N ASN A 181 -12.31 -4.93 22.35
CA ASN A 181 -13.31 -5.52 21.50
C ASN A 181 -12.76 -5.71 20.09
N ASP A 182 -12.37 -6.94 19.75
CA ASP A 182 -11.81 -7.28 18.44
C ASP A 182 -12.81 -7.10 17.27
N SER A 183 -14.10 -6.85 17.57
CA SER A 183 -15.15 -6.60 16.56
C SER A 183 -15.32 -5.12 16.24
N ILE A 184 -14.62 -4.21 16.91
CA ILE A 184 -14.67 -2.77 16.66
C ILE A 184 -13.46 -2.37 15.83
N PHE A 185 -13.73 -1.79 14.68
CA PHE A 185 -12.76 -1.11 13.83
C PHE A 185 -12.84 0.41 14.04
N TRP A 186 -11.81 1.13 13.65
CA TRP A 186 -11.84 2.59 13.73
C TRP A 186 -12.92 3.22 12.83
N ASP A 187 -13.24 2.55 11.70
CA ASP A 187 -14.28 2.98 10.76
C ASP A 187 -15.70 2.89 11.37
N ASP A 188 -15.95 1.97 12.32
CA ASP A 188 -17.22 1.92 13.05
C ASP A 188 -17.51 3.26 13.75
N CYS A 189 -16.47 3.87 14.30
CA CYS A 189 -16.59 5.13 15.03
C CYS A 189 -16.90 6.31 14.10
N ILE A 190 -16.49 6.24 12.83
CA ILE A 190 -16.75 7.28 11.84
C ILE A 190 -18.20 7.30 11.35
N THR A 191 -18.94 6.21 11.52
CA THR A 191 -20.34 6.12 11.06
C THR A 191 -21.24 7.24 11.57
N SER A 192 -20.96 7.74 12.78
CA SER A 192 -21.72 8.84 13.41
C SER A 192 -21.57 10.20 12.69
N VAL A 193 -20.52 10.39 11.89
CA VAL A 193 -20.24 11.65 11.17
C VAL A 193 -20.50 11.60 9.67
N LEU A 194 -20.88 10.45 9.11
CA LEU A 194 -21.09 10.27 7.66
C LEU A 194 -22.11 11.25 7.07
N ARG A 195 -23.09 11.68 7.84
CA ARG A 195 -24.10 12.65 7.41
C ARG A 195 -23.70 14.11 7.69
N GLN A 196 -22.59 14.33 8.40
CA GLN A 196 -22.14 15.66 8.81
C GLN A 196 -21.02 16.19 7.90
N ILE A 197 -20.28 15.30 7.27
CA ILE A 197 -19.20 15.61 6.32
C ILE A 197 -19.43 14.90 4.99
N PRO A 198 -19.15 15.56 3.85
CA PRO A 198 -19.39 15.02 2.52
C PRO A 198 -18.30 14.00 2.14
N ILE A 199 -18.37 12.81 2.73
CA ILE A 199 -17.44 11.70 2.41
C ILE A 199 -17.91 11.03 1.14
N ARG A 200 -17.01 10.91 0.16
CA ARG A 200 -17.29 10.32 -1.15
C ARG A 200 -16.68 8.92 -1.29
N VAL A 201 -16.96 8.26 -2.40
CA VAL A 201 -16.27 7.04 -2.82
C VAL A 201 -15.41 7.30 -4.05
N ARG A 202 -14.33 6.53 -4.15
CA ARG A 202 -13.51 6.43 -5.35
C ARG A 202 -13.31 4.97 -5.70
N GLU A 203 -13.93 4.53 -6.77
CA GLU A 203 -13.81 3.15 -7.24
C GLU A 203 -12.48 2.95 -7.97
N VAL A 204 -11.80 1.84 -7.68
CA VAL A 204 -10.61 1.34 -8.38
C VAL A 204 -10.88 -0.03 -8.97
N SER A 205 -10.12 -0.39 -9.99
CA SER A 205 -10.26 -1.69 -10.64
C SER A 205 -9.69 -2.80 -9.75
N SER A 206 -10.31 -3.98 -9.80
CA SER A 206 -9.77 -5.20 -9.16
C SER A 206 -8.46 -5.70 -9.79
N SER A 207 -8.03 -5.13 -10.91
CA SER A 207 -6.69 -5.34 -11.46
C SER A 207 -5.61 -4.45 -10.84
N ASP A 208 -6.00 -3.40 -10.12
CA ASP A 208 -5.09 -2.37 -9.62
C ASP A 208 -4.72 -2.57 -8.14
N ALA A 209 -5.60 -3.25 -7.41
CA ALA A 209 -5.44 -3.45 -5.97
C ALA A 209 -6.14 -4.73 -5.49
N CYS A 210 -5.71 -5.27 -4.37
CA CYS A 210 -6.40 -6.32 -3.61
C CYS A 210 -5.96 -6.30 -2.15
N GLU A 211 -6.71 -6.98 -1.29
CA GLU A 211 -6.28 -7.30 0.07
C GLU A 211 -5.57 -8.65 0.11
N MET A 212 -4.70 -8.82 1.11
CA MET A 212 -3.89 -10.02 1.29
C MET A 212 -4.12 -10.58 2.71
N ASN A 213 -5.17 -11.36 2.92
CA ASN A 213 -5.57 -11.91 4.21
C ASN A 213 -5.17 -13.36 4.44
N THR A 214 -5.03 -14.14 3.36
CA THR A 214 -4.75 -15.58 3.34
C THR A 214 -3.63 -15.90 2.35
N GLY A 215 -3.07 -17.12 2.43
CA GLY A 215 -2.07 -17.58 1.47
C GLY A 215 -2.61 -17.68 0.03
N ILE A 216 -3.93 -17.86 -0.14
CA ILE A 216 -4.58 -17.87 -1.47
C ILE A 216 -4.60 -16.45 -2.03
N GLU A 217 -5.02 -15.48 -1.23
CA GLU A 217 -5.04 -14.05 -1.63
C GLU A 217 -3.61 -13.52 -1.87
N TYR A 218 -2.63 -13.98 -1.10
CA TYR A 218 -1.23 -13.66 -1.36
C TYR A 218 -0.77 -14.13 -2.74
N LYS A 219 -1.10 -15.37 -3.13
CA LYS A 219 -0.80 -15.86 -4.48
C LYS A 219 -1.51 -15.04 -5.56
N PHE A 220 -2.78 -14.73 -5.34
CA PHE A 220 -3.53 -13.87 -6.25
C PHE A 220 -2.87 -12.48 -6.37
N ALA A 221 -2.44 -11.87 -5.28
CA ALA A 221 -1.75 -10.57 -5.28
C ALA A 221 -0.44 -10.62 -6.09
N GLN A 222 0.34 -11.70 -5.96
CA GLN A 222 1.55 -11.94 -6.77
C GLN A 222 1.21 -12.01 -8.26
N GLU A 223 0.19 -12.79 -8.62
CA GLU A 223 -0.25 -12.95 -10.00
C GLU A 223 -0.77 -11.63 -10.59
N MET A 224 -1.58 -10.89 -9.82
CA MET A 224 -2.13 -9.59 -10.23
C MET A 224 -0.99 -8.60 -10.53
N CYS A 225 -0.05 -8.44 -9.62
CA CYS A 225 1.08 -7.54 -9.78
C CYS A 225 2.02 -7.98 -10.93
N SER A 226 2.28 -9.29 -11.05
CA SER A 226 3.08 -9.83 -12.14
C SER A 226 2.42 -9.57 -13.50
N LYS A 227 1.12 -9.82 -13.61
CA LYS A 227 0.38 -9.56 -14.84
C LYS A 227 0.38 -8.07 -15.22
N TYR A 228 0.16 -7.21 -14.24
CA TYR A 228 0.24 -5.77 -14.47
C TYR A 228 1.62 -5.36 -14.97
N PHE A 229 2.68 -5.81 -14.30
CA PHE A 229 4.06 -5.57 -14.68
C PHE A 229 4.36 -6.05 -16.10
N GLN A 230 3.95 -7.27 -16.45
CA GLN A 230 4.11 -7.83 -17.79
C GLN A 230 3.45 -6.97 -18.87
N ASN A 231 2.24 -6.46 -18.60
CA ASN A 231 1.52 -5.59 -19.55
C ASN A 231 2.24 -4.24 -19.76
N CYS A 232 2.96 -3.75 -18.74
CA CYS A 232 3.69 -2.49 -18.81
C CYS A 232 5.11 -2.65 -19.38
N LEU A 233 5.66 -3.86 -19.38
CA LEU A 233 7.05 -4.13 -19.70
C LEU A 233 7.50 -3.59 -21.06
N PRO A 234 6.75 -3.71 -22.16
CA PRO A 234 7.15 -3.13 -23.45
C PRO A 234 7.43 -1.64 -23.39
N PHE A 235 6.55 -0.88 -22.72
CA PHE A 235 6.74 0.56 -22.53
C PHE A 235 7.95 0.85 -21.63
N ILE A 236 8.12 0.10 -20.56
CA ILE A 236 9.26 0.21 -19.65
C ILE A 236 10.56 -0.01 -20.41
N LEU A 237 10.63 -1.03 -21.26
CA LEU A 237 11.83 -1.34 -22.07
C LEU A 237 12.14 -0.24 -23.08
N ASP A 238 11.13 0.28 -23.75
CA ASP A 238 11.33 1.36 -24.72
C ASP A 238 11.81 2.63 -24.03
N TYR A 239 11.20 2.99 -22.91
CA TYR A 239 11.64 4.14 -22.12
C TYR A 239 13.04 3.92 -21.54
N GLY A 240 13.30 2.76 -20.97
CA GLY A 240 14.61 2.40 -20.41
C GLY A 240 15.71 2.42 -21.45
N ARG A 241 15.46 1.87 -22.64
CA ARG A 241 16.40 1.94 -23.77
C ARG A 241 16.71 3.37 -24.16
N GLU A 242 15.70 4.22 -24.25
CA GLU A 242 15.89 5.64 -24.58
C GLU A 242 16.74 6.35 -23.51
N GLN A 243 16.51 6.09 -22.23
CA GLN A 243 17.29 6.65 -21.14
C GLN A 243 18.71 6.08 -21.09
N ALA A 244 18.88 4.78 -21.36
CA ALA A 244 20.19 4.15 -21.47
C ALA A 244 21.05 4.76 -22.57
N ILE A 245 20.48 5.01 -23.72
CA ILE A 245 21.16 5.70 -24.83
C ILE A 245 21.59 7.10 -24.41
N ARG A 246 20.73 7.85 -23.74
CA ARG A 246 21.03 9.22 -23.28
C ARG A 246 22.09 9.26 -22.18
N SER A 247 22.02 8.31 -21.23
CA SER A 247 22.87 8.31 -20.02
C SER A 247 24.15 7.47 -20.17
N HIS A 248 24.26 6.64 -21.17
CA HIS A 248 25.36 5.66 -21.39
C HIS A 248 25.48 4.62 -20.22
N ARG A 249 24.40 4.34 -19.52
CA ARG A 249 24.45 3.55 -18.28
C ARG A 249 23.94 2.13 -18.36
N LEU A 250 23.15 1.78 -19.39
CA LEU A 250 22.49 0.49 -19.48
C LEU A 250 22.92 -0.28 -20.73
N ASN A 251 24.10 -0.89 -20.70
CA ASN A 251 24.61 -1.67 -21.82
C ASN A 251 23.76 -2.90 -22.15
N PHE A 252 23.15 -3.50 -21.15
CA PHE A 252 22.41 -4.74 -21.35
C PHE A 252 21.04 -4.57 -22.00
N VAL A 253 20.48 -3.37 -22.03
CA VAL A 253 19.24 -3.09 -22.78
C VAL A 253 19.43 -3.29 -24.28
N GLU A 254 20.64 -3.07 -24.78
CA GLU A 254 20.99 -3.21 -26.19
C GLU A 254 21.14 -4.68 -26.62
N ASP A 255 21.39 -5.58 -25.65
CA ASP A 255 21.70 -6.99 -25.90
C ASP A 255 20.46 -7.90 -25.90
N ILE A 256 19.28 -7.39 -25.62
CA ILE A 256 18.05 -8.17 -25.50
C ILE A 256 17.06 -7.86 -26.61
N ASP A 257 16.90 -8.82 -27.51
CA ASP A 257 16.10 -8.68 -28.72
C ASP A 257 14.59 -8.91 -28.54
N SER A 258 14.17 -9.49 -27.40
CA SER A 258 12.76 -9.83 -27.18
C SER A 258 12.22 -9.40 -25.82
N CYS A 259 10.99 -8.92 -25.79
CA CYS A 259 10.29 -8.55 -24.57
C CYS A 259 10.15 -9.73 -23.58
N THR A 260 10.03 -10.96 -24.08
CA THR A 260 9.91 -12.18 -23.29
C THR A 260 11.19 -12.48 -22.51
N GLN A 261 12.35 -12.36 -23.17
CA GLN A 261 13.64 -12.58 -22.51
C GLN A 261 13.86 -11.56 -21.39
N TRP A 262 13.48 -10.32 -21.62
CA TRP A 262 13.56 -9.28 -20.61
C TRP A 262 12.71 -9.55 -19.40
N GLN A 263 11.49 -9.96 -19.63
CA GLN A 263 10.54 -10.29 -18.59
C GLN A 263 11.07 -11.43 -17.71
N GLU A 264 11.52 -12.52 -18.31
CA GLU A 264 12.10 -13.65 -17.61
C GLU A 264 13.32 -13.21 -16.81
N HIS A 265 14.25 -12.51 -17.44
CA HIS A 265 15.47 -12.04 -16.80
C HIS A 265 15.22 -11.11 -15.62
N LEU A 266 14.24 -10.20 -15.75
CA LEU A 266 13.89 -9.29 -14.68
C LEU A 266 13.20 -10.00 -13.51
N LEU A 267 12.29 -10.91 -13.78
CA LEU A 267 11.61 -11.69 -12.74
C LEU A 267 12.59 -12.62 -12.02
N ASP A 268 13.50 -13.26 -12.74
CA ASP A 268 14.56 -14.08 -12.17
C ASP A 268 15.48 -13.22 -11.29
N TYR A 269 15.92 -12.09 -11.78
CA TYR A 269 16.76 -11.16 -11.01
C TYR A 269 16.07 -10.69 -9.74
N LEU A 270 14.80 -10.31 -9.80
CA LEU A 270 14.03 -9.90 -8.61
C LEU A 270 13.87 -11.05 -7.62
N GLY A 271 13.64 -12.27 -8.11
CA GLY A 271 13.57 -13.49 -7.29
C GLY A 271 14.90 -13.82 -6.61
N ASP A 272 15.99 -13.82 -7.36
CA ASP A 272 17.33 -14.10 -6.85
C ASP A 272 17.80 -13.05 -5.83
N LYS A 273 17.63 -11.78 -6.12
CA LYS A 273 18.00 -10.68 -5.21
C LYS A 273 17.19 -10.70 -3.93
N SER A 274 15.93 -11.08 -4.00
CA SER A 274 15.08 -11.26 -2.82
C SER A 274 15.60 -12.38 -1.91
N GLN A 275 16.02 -13.52 -2.48
CA GLN A 275 16.59 -14.63 -1.74
C GLN A 275 17.96 -14.29 -1.12
N GLU A 276 18.79 -13.55 -1.83
CA GLU A 276 20.09 -13.10 -1.35
C GLU A 276 19.97 -12.01 -0.28
N GLY A 277 18.78 -11.47 -0.03
CA GLY A 277 18.56 -10.34 0.86
C GLY A 277 19.15 -9.02 0.35
N ASN A 278 19.60 -8.97 -0.89
CA ASN A 278 20.25 -7.79 -1.48
C ASN A 278 19.25 -6.70 -1.84
N LEU A 279 18.04 -7.05 -2.28
CA LEU A 279 16.94 -6.10 -2.47
C LEU A 279 16.51 -5.49 -1.13
N SER A 280 16.67 -6.23 -0.02
CA SER A 280 16.37 -5.72 1.31
C SER A 280 17.45 -4.79 1.88
N ARG A 281 18.64 -4.75 1.29
CA ARG A 281 19.76 -3.98 1.84
C ARG A 281 19.77 -2.53 1.40
N ASN A 282 19.46 -2.23 0.14
CA ASN A 282 19.38 -0.86 -0.40
C ASN A 282 18.75 -0.75 -1.79
N PRO A 283 17.57 -1.27 -2.11
CA PRO A 283 16.98 -0.97 -3.40
C PRO A 283 16.51 0.47 -3.39
N THR A 284 16.99 1.25 -4.30
CA THR A 284 16.28 2.46 -4.69
C THR A 284 15.27 2.04 -5.75
N VAL A 285 14.01 2.27 -5.48
CA VAL A 285 12.96 1.85 -6.37
C VAL A 285 12.31 3.07 -6.97
N PHE A 286 12.12 2.98 -8.26
CA PHE A 286 11.58 4.03 -9.08
C PHE A 286 10.24 3.60 -9.63
N THR A 287 9.33 4.53 -9.71
CA THR A 287 8.11 4.37 -10.45
C THR A 287 8.17 5.30 -11.64
N CYS A 288 7.72 4.84 -12.77
CA CYS A 288 7.60 5.65 -13.96
C CYS A 288 6.12 5.94 -14.21
N GLY A 289 5.60 6.99 -13.60
CA GLY A 289 4.22 7.37 -13.73
C GLY A 289 3.26 6.25 -13.28
N GLU A 290 2.51 5.66 -14.20
CA GLU A 290 1.57 4.57 -13.92
C GLU A 290 2.23 3.19 -13.79
N PHE A 291 3.52 3.07 -14.01
CA PHE A 291 4.22 1.80 -14.04
C PHE A 291 4.83 1.46 -12.69
N PRO A 292 4.66 0.21 -12.23
CA PRO A 292 5.25 -0.21 -10.98
C PRO A 292 6.76 -0.28 -11.13
N PHE A 293 7.40 0.24 -10.18
CA PHE A 293 8.77 0.26 -9.73
C PHE A 293 9.83 -0.39 -10.61
N MET A 294 10.90 0.33 -10.71
CA MET A 294 12.19 -0.14 -11.17
C MET A 294 13.18 -0.09 -10.02
N ALA A 295 13.91 -1.18 -9.82
CA ALA A 295 14.85 -1.31 -8.75
C ALA A 295 16.27 -1.01 -9.22
N LYS A 296 16.97 -0.16 -8.47
CA LYS A 296 18.41 0.03 -8.60
C LYS A 296 19.09 -0.66 -7.43
N ASP A 297 20.06 -1.51 -7.71
CA ASP A 297 20.97 -2.01 -6.69
C ASP A 297 21.92 -0.87 -6.27
N THR A 298 21.71 -0.29 -5.11
CA THR A 298 22.52 0.84 -4.64
C THR A 298 23.94 0.45 -4.22
N GLN A 299 24.24 -0.85 -4.06
CA GLN A 299 25.59 -1.33 -3.75
C GLN A 299 26.45 -1.43 -5.00
N THR A 300 25.89 -1.91 -6.09
CA THR A 300 26.59 -2.05 -7.37
C THR A 300 26.39 -0.87 -8.30
N GLY A 301 25.35 -0.08 -8.10
CA GLY A 301 24.93 0.95 -9.00
C GLY A 301 24.17 0.44 -10.23
N ASP A 302 23.94 -0.89 -10.33
CA ASP A 302 23.24 -1.51 -11.43
C ASP A 302 21.72 -1.32 -11.31
N TYR A 303 21.07 -1.14 -12.43
CA TYR A 303 19.62 -1.05 -12.49
C TYR A 303 19.03 -2.40 -12.83
N VAL A 304 18.12 -2.86 -12.00
CA VAL A 304 17.36 -4.09 -12.20
C VAL A 304 16.23 -3.88 -13.18
N ALA A 305 15.71 -2.73 -13.14
CA ALA A 305 14.79 -2.26 -14.14
C ALA A 305 15.41 -1.04 -14.81
N TYR A 306 15.22 -0.94 -16.01
CA TYR A 306 15.94 -0.27 -17.04
C TYR A 306 15.99 1.19 -16.99
N PHE A 307 15.43 1.88 -16.02
CA PHE A 307 15.64 3.29 -15.87
C PHE A 307 15.44 3.76 -14.44
N ASP A 308 16.23 4.68 -14.09
CA ASP A 308 16.11 5.48 -12.90
C ASP A 308 15.64 6.86 -13.35
N VAL A 309 14.37 7.17 -13.13
CA VAL A 309 13.81 8.45 -13.52
C VAL A 309 14.48 9.59 -12.76
N ALA A 310 14.86 9.36 -11.50
CA ALA A 310 15.54 10.37 -10.70
C ALA A 310 16.94 10.69 -11.19
N GLU A 311 17.68 9.70 -11.73
CA GLU A 311 19.00 9.93 -12.27
C GLU A 311 18.99 10.36 -13.75
N ALA A 312 17.93 10.09 -14.49
CA ALA A 312 17.79 10.58 -15.86
C ALA A 312 17.52 12.10 -15.91
N SER A 313 17.14 12.71 -14.79
CA SER A 313 16.91 14.14 -14.65
C SER A 313 18.13 14.93 -14.12
N HIS A 314 19.23 14.27 -13.88
CA HIS A 314 20.54 14.84 -13.57
C HIS A 314 21.53 14.57 -14.73
#